data_87db1c1e283fa320aa908971fa450683
#
_entry.id   87db1c1e283fa320aa908971fa450683
#
_cell.length_a   1.000
_cell.length_b   1.000
_cell.length_c   1.000
_cell.angle_alpha   90.00
_cell.angle_beta   90.00
_cell.angle_gamma   90.00
#
_symmetry.space_group_name_H-M   'P 1'
#
loop_
_entity.id
_entity.type
_entity.pdbx_description
1 polymer ?
#
loop_
_entity_poly.entity_id
_entity_poly.type
_entity_poly.pdbx_seq_one_letter_code
_entity_poly.pdbx_strand_id
1 'polypeptide(L)'
;VQGGTLQVAIVKDDPLVGVFNETFYSDGYDGEIISMFLSSSIFEVDENFEITDTGPATLTVDAKNKKATIKIKDGIKWSDGQPLTADDIIFPYEIIGNKDYTGVRYTEETQKIVGMKEYHDGKAQNISGIKKIDDKTVEISFLQLGQSIYTVANGLSGNAIPKHYLKGIPIKDLISSDKIRIKPVTLGPYNLTKVSRGESLEFTANPYYYKGKPRIDKAIVQVVNSQSIVAALKAGKYDFVLDMPDSLYNNYKDLKNIETLGQQDLYYSYLAFKLGHYDKAKGENVTDPNAKMSDLRLRQALVHAINVEEIAQAFYFGLRQQATSSIPPVFKKYFPKDLQGYPYNPEKAKQLLDEAGYKDVNGDGIREDKNGKPFEIKMAFMAG
;
A
#
# COMPACT_ATOMS: atom_id res chain seq x y z
N VAL A 1 -33.46 -4.11 1.21
CA VAL A 1 -33.38 -5.35 1.99
C VAL A 1 -32.42 -5.14 3.13
N GLN A 2 -32.80 -5.49 4.35
CA GLN A 2 -31.93 -5.52 5.52
C GLN A 2 -31.69 -6.97 5.93
N GLY A 3 -30.49 -7.28 6.44
CA GLY A 3 -30.14 -8.62 6.88
C GLY A 3 -29.42 -9.44 5.82
N GLY A 4 -29.24 -10.72 6.11
CA GLY A 4 -28.59 -11.67 5.22
C GLY A 4 -27.09 -11.80 5.43
N THR A 5 -26.46 -12.59 4.55
CA THR A 5 -25.03 -12.89 4.58
C THR A 5 -24.43 -12.62 3.22
N LEU A 6 -23.39 -11.80 3.15
CA LEU A 6 -22.58 -11.54 1.97
C LEU A 6 -21.54 -12.65 1.84
N GLN A 7 -21.51 -13.34 0.69
CA GLN A 7 -20.50 -14.35 0.36
C GLN A 7 -19.40 -13.69 -0.49
N VAL A 8 -18.21 -13.56 0.07
CA VAL A 8 -17.07 -12.92 -0.60
C VAL A 8 -15.99 -13.97 -0.86
N ALA A 9 -15.39 -13.96 -2.03
CA ALA A 9 -14.14 -14.66 -2.29
C ALA A 9 -12.98 -13.68 -2.39
N ILE A 10 -11.82 -14.04 -1.83
CA ILE A 10 -10.55 -13.41 -2.12
C ILE A 10 -9.67 -14.43 -2.84
N VAL A 11 -9.19 -14.06 -4.04
CA VAL A 11 -8.44 -15.01 -4.88
C VAL A 11 -6.97 -14.98 -4.48
N LYS A 12 -6.52 -16.04 -3.84
CA LYS A 12 -5.14 -16.18 -3.37
C LYS A 12 -4.75 -17.65 -3.32
N ASP A 13 -3.59 -17.99 -3.88
CA ASP A 13 -3.11 -19.37 -3.93
C ASP A 13 -2.42 -19.80 -2.61
N ASP A 14 -1.94 -18.85 -1.82
CA ASP A 14 -1.37 -19.05 -0.48
C ASP A 14 -2.34 -18.59 0.62
N PRO A 15 -2.20 -19.09 1.85
CA PRO A 15 -2.99 -18.62 2.99
C PRO A 15 -2.81 -17.11 3.28
N LEU A 16 -3.85 -16.47 3.83
CA LEU A 16 -3.72 -15.12 4.38
C LEU A 16 -2.69 -15.07 5.51
N VAL A 17 -1.92 -14.00 5.59
CA VAL A 17 -0.99 -13.76 6.70
C VAL A 17 -1.77 -13.49 7.99
N GLY A 18 -2.91 -12.81 7.88
CA GLY A 18 -3.87 -12.61 8.97
C GLY A 18 -3.39 -11.60 10.02
N VAL A 19 -2.86 -10.46 9.57
CA VAL A 19 -2.52 -9.32 10.43
C VAL A 19 -3.53 -8.20 10.17
N PHE A 20 -4.58 -8.15 10.97
CA PHE A 20 -5.71 -7.23 10.76
C PHE A 20 -5.54 -5.92 11.54
N ASN A 21 -4.44 -5.22 11.27
CA ASN A 21 -4.17 -3.90 11.85
C ASN A 21 -3.33 -3.05 10.89
N GLU A 22 -3.75 -1.81 10.66
CA GLU A 22 -3.15 -0.89 9.68
C GLU A 22 -1.68 -0.56 9.99
N THR A 23 -1.28 -0.63 11.25
CA THR A 23 0.11 -0.34 11.66
C THR A 23 1.06 -1.50 11.39
N PHE A 24 0.55 -2.74 11.38
CA PHE A 24 1.39 -3.93 11.33
C PHE A 24 1.28 -4.74 10.04
N TYR A 25 0.17 -4.68 9.28
CA TYR A 25 0.07 -5.47 8.07
C TYR A 25 1.12 -5.06 7.02
N SER A 26 1.58 -6.04 6.26
CA SER A 26 2.49 -5.86 5.12
C SER A 26 2.05 -6.66 3.89
N ASP A 27 1.06 -7.54 4.02
CA ASP A 27 0.45 -8.30 2.93
C ASP A 27 -0.73 -7.53 2.35
N GLY A 28 -0.80 -7.39 1.02
CA GLY A 28 -1.85 -6.62 0.33
C GLY A 28 -3.24 -7.18 0.58
N TYR A 29 -3.39 -8.51 0.65
CA TYR A 29 -4.67 -9.16 0.89
C TYR A 29 -5.21 -8.92 2.30
N ASP A 30 -4.33 -8.85 3.32
CA ASP A 30 -4.73 -8.41 4.66
C ASP A 30 -5.20 -6.96 4.62
N GLY A 31 -4.54 -6.11 3.81
CA GLY A 31 -4.93 -4.71 3.57
C GLY A 31 -6.33 -4.58 2.96
N GLU A 32 -6.69 -5.42 1.97
CA GLU A 32 -8.04 -5.46 1.38
C GLU A 32 -9.11 -5.82 2.41
N ILE A 33 -8.85 -6.84 3.25
CA ILE A 33 -9.75 -7.23 4.34
C ILE A 33 -9.93 -6.09 5.34
N ILE A 34 -8.83 -5.43 5.73
CA ILE A 34 -8.87 -4.28 6.62
C ILE A 34 -9.72 -3.16 5.99
N SER A 35 -9.42 -2.78 4.75
CA SER A 35 -10.09 -1.68 4.06
C SER A 35 -11.59 -1.91 3.93
N MET A 36 -12.02 -3.13 3.60
CA MET A 36 -13.41 -3.46 3.37
C MET A 36 -14.23 -3.63 4.66
N PHE A 37 -13.65 -4.23 5.70
CA PHE A 37 -14.42 -4.69 6.87
C PHE A 37 -14.00 -4.06 8.19
N LEU A 38 -12.71 -3.76 8.38
CA LEU A 38 -12.11 -3.51 9.69
C LEU A 38 -11.44 -2.13 9.82
N SER A 39 -11.55 -1.28 8.81
CA SER A 39 -10.80 -0.03 8.76
C SER A 39 -10.93 0.80 10.03
N SER A 40 -9.79 1.20 10.60
CA SER A 40 -9.69 2.16 11.70
C SER A 40 -9.28 3.55 11.21
N SER A 41 -9.55 3.85 9.93
CA SER A 41 -9.27 5.17 9.36
C SER A 41 -10.06 6.26 10.09
N ILE A 42 -9.37 7.32 10.46
CA ILE A 42 -9.96 8.52 11.08
C ILE A 42 -10.30 9.59 10.05
N PHE A 43 -9.83 9.43 8.81
CA PHE A 43 -10.12 10.32 7.70
C PHE A 43 -10.84 9.59 6.58
N GLU A 44 -11.67 10.30 5.86
CA GLU A 44 -12.14 9.94 4.52
C GLU A 44 -11.44 10.81 3.50
N VAL A 45 -11.32 10.29 2.30
CA VAL A 45 -10.70 11.00 1.18
C VAL A 45 -11.70 11.13 0.03
N ASP A 46 -11.51 12.15 -0.79
CA ASP A 46 -12.26 12.35 -2.03
C ASP A 46 -11.67 11.52 -3.20
N GLU A 47 -12.18 11.75 -4.40
CA GLU A 47 -11.70 11.10 -5.63
C GLU A 47 -10.27 11.47 -6.04
N ASN A 48 -9.67 12.48 -5.41
CA ASN A 48 -8.29 12.89 -5.58
C ASN A 48 -7.38 12.41 -4.45
N PHE A 49 -7.92 11.56 -3.55
CA PHE A 49 -7.27 11.08 -2.33
C PHE A 49 -6.95 12.20 -1.32
N GLU A 50 -7.64 13.35 -1.41
CA GLU A 50 -7.48 14.43 -0.43
C GLU A 50 -8.44 14.23 0.75
N ILE A 51 -7.94 14.48 1.96
CA ILE A 51 -8.70 14.35 3.21
C ILE A 51 -9.91 15.28 3.17
N THR A 52 -11.07 14.73 3.52
CA THR A 52 -12.35 15.45 3.65
C THR A 52 -12.79 15.53 5.10
N ASP A 53 -13.84 16.34 5.34
CA ASP A 53 -14.49 16.45 6.65
C ASP A 53 -15.55 15.37 6.92
N THR A 54 -15.64 14.32 6.08
CA THR A 54 -16.69 13.30 6.21
C THR A 54 -16.31 12.15 7.13
N GLY A 55 -15.02 11.94 7.39
CA GLY A 55 -14.49 10.89 8.27
C GLY A 55 -14.75 11.12 9.78
N PRO A 56 -14.29 10.20 10.64
CA PRO A 56 -14.36 10.29 12.10
C PRO A 56 -13.66 11.51 12.71
N ALA A 57 -12.63 12.04 12.03
CA ALA A 57 -11.91 13.23 12.46
C ALA A 57 -11.71 14.22 11.30
N THR A 58 -11.38 15.46 11.65
CA THR A 58 -11.01 16.52 10.71
C THR A 58 -9.54 16.88 10.86
N LEU A 59 -8.94 17.37 9.77
CA LEU A 59 -7.55 17.82 9.73
C LEU A 59 -7.50 19.33 9.46
N THR A 60 -6.75 20.05 10.30
CA THR A 60 -6.38 21.46 10.04
C THR A 60 -4.88 21.56 9.96
N VAL A 61 -4.36 22.22 8.91
CA VAL A 61 -2.92 22.35 8.66
C VAL A 61 -2.50 23.80 8.79
N ASP A 62 -1.55 24.09 9.68
CA ASP A 62 -0.84 25.35 9.76
C ASP A 62 0.53 25.18 9.09
N ALA A 63 0.57 25.44 7.79
CA ALA A 63 1.78 25.28 6.98
C ALA A 63 2.93 26.20 7.43
N LYS A 64 2.61 27.41 7.92
CA LYS A 64 3.60 28.39 8.39
C LYS A 64 4.36 27.89 9.62
N ASN A 65 3.64 27.29 10.56
CA ASN A 65 4.21 26.78 11.81
C ASN A 65 4.53 25.28 11.72
N LYS A 66 4.34 24.65 10.55
CA LYS A 66 4.56 23.22 10.29
C LYS A 66 3.81 22.33 11.27
N LYS A 67 2.52 22.62 11.48
CA LYS A 67 1.66 21.90 12.40
C LYS A 67 0.44 21.32 11.71
N ALA A 68 -0.03 20.20 12.24
CA ALA A 68 -1.32 19.63 11.90
C ALA A 68 -2.13 19.41 13.17
N THR A 69 -3.41 19.76 13.14
CA THR A 69 -4.35 19.51 14.23
C THR A 69 -5.40 18.53 13.77
N ILE A 70 -5.53 17.42 14.49
CA ILE A 70 -6.54 16.38 14.28
C ILE A 70 -7.61 16.57 15.35
N LYS A 71 -8.89 16.71 14.94
CA LYS A 71 -10.01 16.85 15.86
C LYS A 71 -11.04 15.75 15.62
N ILE A 72 -11.29 14.93 16.64
CA ILE A 72 -12.28 13.85 16.63
C ILE A 72 -13.69 14.44 16.74
N LYS A 73 -14.61 13.92 15.92
CA LYS A 73 -16.03 14.28 15.98
C LYS A 73 -16.72 13.64 17.17
N ASP A 74 -17.88 14.20 17.52
CA ASP A 74 -18.69 13.64 18.60
C ASP A 74 -19.31 12.29 18.23
N GLY A 75 -19.47 11.43 19.23
CA GLY A 75 -20.17 10.16 19.08
C GLY A 75 -19.42 9.03 18.39
N ILE A 76 -18.16 9.23 17.97
CA ILE A 76 -17.36 8.18 17.36
C ILE A 76 -16.98 7.13 18.41
N LYS A 77 -17.23 5.86 18.10
CA LYS A 77 -16.96 4.73 18.98
C LYS A 77 -16.24 3.61 18.26
N TRP A 78 -15.39 2.93 19.00
CA TRP A 78 -14.83 1.63 18.62
C TRP A 78 -15.91 0.55 18.55
N SER A 79 -15.61 -0.55 17.90
CA SER A 79 -16.52 -1.69 17.73
C SER A 79 -16.91 -2.41 19.03
N ASP A 80 -16.20 -2.16 20.12
CA ASP A 80 -16.54 -2.60 21.48
C ASP A 80 -17.38 -1.58 22.27
N GLY A 81 -17.75 -0.45 21.63
CA GLY A 81 -18.58 0.60 22.22
C GLY A 81 -17.82 1.68 22.98
N GLN A 82 -16.50 1.53 23.19
CA GLN A 82 -15.68 2.55 23.83
C GLN A 82 -15.53 3.79 22.92
N PRO A 83 -15.44 5.01 23.47
CA PRO A 83 -15.24 6.20 22.65
C PRO A 83 -13.87 6.23 22.02
N LEU A 84 -13.78 6.79 20.79
CA LEU A 84 -12.52 7.18 20.19
C LEU A 84 -11.96 8.42 20.90
N THR A 85 -10.70 8.38 21.30
CA THR A 85 -10.03 9.45 22.04
C THR A 85 -8.71 9.90 21.40
N ALA A 86 -8.19 11.05 21.84
CA ALA A 86 -6.91 11.55 21.42
C ALA A 86 -5.76 10.55 21.71
N ASP A 87 -5.87 9.77 22.78
CA ASP A 87 -4.87 8.75 23.10
C ASP A 87 -4.80 7.65 22.03
N ASP A 88 -5.93 7.31 21.40
CA ASP A 88 -6.01 6.34 20.31
C ASP A 88 -5.41 6.89 18.99
N ILE A 89 -5.45 8.22 18.79
CA ILE A 89 -4.79 8.91 17.68
C ILE A 89 -3.27 8.96 17.89
N ILE A 90 -2.82 9.12 19.12
CA ILE A 90 -1.38 9.21 19.48
C ILE A 90 -0.74 7.81 19.44
N PHE A 91 -1.46 6.79 19.83
CA PHE A 91 -0.90 5.45 20.04
C PHE A 91 -0.23 4.81 18.80
N PRO A 92 -0.71 4.97 17.56
CA PRO A 92 0.01 4.53 16.36
C PRO A 92 1.43 5.10 16.28
N TYR A 93 1.61 6.36 16.62
CA TYR A 93 2.93 7.01 16.60
C TYR A 93 3.85 6.48 17.71
N GLU A 94 3.29 6.22 18.91
CA GLU A 94 4.02 5.59 20.01
C GLU A 94 4.50 4.18 19.60
N ILE A 95 3.66 3.42 18.89
CA ILE A 95 4.01 2.07 18.39
C ILE A 95 5.08 2.17 17.30
N ILE A 96 4.83 2.95 16.23
CA ILE A 96 5.73 3.05 15.08
C ILE A 96 7.10 3.61 15.50
N GLY A 97 7.11 4.62 16.37
CA GLY A 97 8.33 5.24 16.87
C GLY A 97 9.09 4.40 17.90
N ASN A 98 8.51 3.34 18.44
CA ASN A 98 9.20 2.51 19.43
C ASN A 98 10.33 1.69 18.80
N LYS A 99 11.47 1.55 19.48
CA LYS A 99 12.61 0.76 19.00
C LYS A 99 12.31 -0.73 18.78
N ASP A 100 11.29 -1.26 19.45
CA ASP A 100 10.87 -2.65 19.35
C ASP A 100 9.79 -2.87 18.27
N TYR A 101 9.44 -1.84 17.50
CA TYR A 101 8.52 -1.95 16.38
C TYR A 101 9.16 -2.72 15.22
N THR A 102 8.49 -3.79 14.76
CA THR A 102 8.99 -4.70 13.72
C THR A 102 8.28 -4.52 12.36
N GLY A 103 7.35 -3.56 12.27
CA GLY A 103 6.62 -3.29 11.03
C GLY A 103 7.40 -2.40 10.07
N VAL A 104 6.75 -2.05 8.96
CA VAL A 104 7.38 -1.34 7.83
C VAL A 104 7.13 0.17 7.80
N ARG A 105 6.45 0.74 8.81
CA ARG A 105 5.97 2.14 8.78
C ARG A 105 6.88 3.15 9.49
N TYR A 106 7.98 2.72 10.11
CA TYR A 106 9.01 3.63 10.58
C TYR A 106 9.89 4.04 9.38
N THR A 107 9.52 5.11 8.72
CA THR A 107 10.13 5.60 7.47
C THR A 107 10.70 7.01 7.65
N GLU A 108 11.40 7.51 6.64
CA GLU A 108 11.85 8.92 6.62
C GLU A 108 10.68 9.91 6.80
N GLU A 109 9.49 9.55 6.30
CA GLU A 109 8.30 10.39 6.46
C GLU A 109 7.85 10.50 7.93
N THR A 110 7.86 9.39 8.67
CA THR A 110 7.53 9.41 10.12
C THR A 110 8.59 10.14 10.94
N GLN A 111 9.85 10.09 10.51
CA GLN A 111 10.96 10.82 11.15
C GLN A 111 10.87 12.35 10.98
N LYS A 112 10.01 12.84 10.06
CA LYS A 112 9.72 14.29 9.96
C LYS A 112 8.92 14.84 11.15
N ILE A 113 8.32 13.99 11.96
CA ILE A 113 7.66 14.42 13.21
C ILE A 113 8.72 14.81 14.24
N VAL A 114 8.56 15.99 14.84
CA VAL A 114 9.50 16.51 15.84
C VAL A 114 9.61 15.53 17.02
N GLY A 115 10.83 15.13 17.36
CA GLY A 115 11.11 14.23 18.49
C GLY A 115 10.89 12.74 18.19
N MET A 116 10.46 12.37 16.97
CA MET A 116 10.24 10.97 16.61
C MET A 116 11.53 10.16 16.64
N LYS A 117 12.62 10.72 16.13
CA LYS A 117 13.92 10.04 16.10
C LYS A 117 14.51 9.87 17.50
N GLU A 118 14.43 10.90 18.33
CA GLU A 118 14.89 10.85 19.71
C GLU A 118 14.14 9.81 20.54
N TYR A 119 12.82 9.69 20.29
CA TYR A 119 11.99 8.67 20.92
C TYR A 119 12.38 7.27 20.44
N HIS A 120 12.57 7.07 19.15
CA HIS A 120 12.99 5.79 18.56
C HIS A 120 14.36 5.34 19.08
N ASP A 121 15.31 6.26 19.18
CA ASP A 121 16.67 6.01 19.69
C ASP A 121 16.70 5.77 21.22
N GLY A 122 15.56 5.86 21.91
CA GLY A 122 15.49 5.73 23.37
C GLY A 122 16.04 6.93 24.13
N LYS A 123 16.27 8.05 23.47
CA LYS A 123 16.79 9.30 24.07
C LYS A 123 15.69 10.16 24.70
N ALA A 124 14.43 9.87 24.36
CA ALA A 124 13.25 10.55 24.90
C ALA A 124 12.18 9.52 25.31
N GLN A 125 11.39 9.88 26.35
CA GLN A 125 10.29 9.03 26.83
C GLN A 125 8.99 9.21 26.04
N ASN A 126 8.89 10.28 25.25
CA ASN A 126 7.74 10.63 24.43
C ASN A 126 8.19 11.34 23.14
N ILE A 127 7.27 11.46 22.18
CA ILE A 127 7.49 12.17 20.92
C ILE A 127 7.11 13.64 21.16
N SER A 128 8.10 14.52 21.32
CA SER A 128 7.92 15.92 21.76
C SER A 128 7.03 16.75 20.82
N GLY A 129 6.97 16.39 19.55
CA GLY A 129 6.14 17.05 18.54
C GLY A 129 4.68 16.64 18.55
N ILE A 130 4.28 15.64 19.34
CA ILE A 130 2.88 15.22 19.45
C ILE A 130 2.31 15.64 20.78
N LYS A 131 1.23 16.44 20.75
CA LYS A 131 0.59 16.98 21.93
C LYS A 131 -0.88 16.62 21.98
N LYS A 132 -1.31 16.02 23.08
CA LYS A 132 -2.71 15.92 23.44
C LYS A 132 -3.18 17.27 23.96
N ILE A 133 -4.06 17.93 23.23
CA ILE A 133 -4.64 19.23 23.65
C ILE A 133 -5.79 19.01 24.61
N ASP A 134 -6.69 18.08 24.24
CA ASP A 134 -7.78 17.57 25.04
C ASP A 134 -8.11 16.13 24.62
N ASP A 135 -9.21 15.55 25.13
CA ASP A 135 -9.58 14.15 24.82
C ASP A 135 -9.99 13.90 23.36
N LYS A 136 -10.17 14.96 22.56
CA LYS A 136 -10.55 14.86 21.15
C LYS A 136 -9.62 15.58 20.20
N THR A 137 -8.58 16.24 20.69
CA THR A 137 -7.72 17.09 19.89
C THR A 137 -6.25 16.74 20.07
N VAL A 138 -5.57 16.47 18.97
CA VAL A 138 -4.13 16.20 18.90
C VAL A 138 -3.48 17.21 17.97
N GLU A 139 -2.39 17.84 18.42
CA GLU A 139 -1.52 18.68 17.60
C GLU A 139 -0.23 17.93 17.31
N ILE A 140 0.22 17.92 16.05
CA ILE A 140 1.46 17.32 15.59
C ILE A 140 2.33 18.39 14.94
N SER A 141 3.58 18.49 15.39
CA SER A 141 4.60 19.40 14.84
C SER A 141 5.60 18.63 13.98
N PHE A 142 5.97 19.21 12.83
CA PHE A 142 6.86 18.58 11.86
C PHE A 142 8.16 19.38 11.67
N LEU A 143 9.26 18.70 11.42
CA LEU A 143 10.53 19.29 10.98
C LEU A 143 10.37 19.89 9.57
N GLN A 144 9.68 19.15 8.72
CA GLN A 144 9.34 19.52 7.36
C GLN A 144 7.91 19.13 7.05
N LEU A 145 7.14 20.04 6.47
CA LEU A 145 5.75 19.81 6.06
C LEU A 145 5.61 19.98 4.55
N GLY A 146 5.16 18.92 3.88
CA GLY A 146 4.88 18.91 2.44
C GLY A 146 3.37 18.93 2.15
N GLN A 147 3.01 19.18 0.88
CA GLN A 147 1.62 19.15 0.42
C GLN A 147 0.98 17.75 0.57
N SER A 148 1.79 16.69 0.60
CA SER A 148 1.35 15.31 0.76
C SER A 148 0.62 15.05 2.09
N ILE A 149 0.68 15.97 3.06
CA ILE A 149 -0.09 15.84 4.30
C ILE A 149 -1.60 15.79 4.07
N TYR A 150 -2.09 16.45 3.03
CA TYR A 150 -3.51 16.43 2.66
C TYR A 150 -3.98 15.10 2.05
N THR A 151 -3.06 14.19 1.72
CA THR A 151 -3.32 12.84 1.21
C THR A 151 -2.92 11.73 2.19
N VAL A 152 -2.97 12.02 3.50
CA VAL A 152 -2.57 11.09 4.57
C VAL A 152 -1.12 10.62 4.41
N ALA A 153 -0.21 11.53 4.11
CA ALA A 153 1.22 11.27 3.99
C ALA A 153 2.04 12.25 4.87
N ASN A 154 3.31 12.45 4.59
CA ASN A 154 4.22 13.30 5.38
C ASN A 154 4.33 12.85 6.86
N GLY A 155 4.25 11.54 7.10
CA GLY A 155 4.29 10.98 8.45
C GLY A 155 2.97 11.05 9.23
N LEU A 156 1.90 11.61 8.64
CA LEU A 156 0.57 11.60 9.24
C LEU A 156 0.01 10.17 9.24
N SER A 157 -0.43 9.66 10.39
CA SER A 157 -1.21 8.43 10.45
C SER A 157 -2.67 8.72 10.14
N GLY A 158 -3.21 8.04 9.14
CA GLY A 158 -4.64 8.09 8.84
C GLY A 158 -5.49 7.19 9.72
N ASN A 159 -4.88 6.40 10.60
CA ASN A 159 -5.55 5.37 11.39
C ASN A 159 -5.33 5.59 12.88
N ALA A 160 -6.35 5.26 13.67
CA ALA A 160 -6.26 5.16 15.11
C ALA A 160 -6.02 3.71 15.54
N ILE A 161 -5.53 3.52 16.76
CA ILE A 161 -5.37 2.21 17.39
C ILE A 161 -6.01 2.25 18.78
N PRO A 162 -6.87 1.27 19.16
CA PRO A 162 -7.58 1.26 20.43
C PRO A 162 -6.63 1.03 21.61
N LYS A 163 -6.10 2.12 22.18
CA LYS A 163 -5.11 2.08 23.26
C LYS A 163 -5.65 1.35 24.49
N HIS A 164 -6.94 1.57 24.82
CA HIS A 164 -7.60 0.90 25.94
C HIS A 164 -7.58 -0.63 25.81
N TYR A 165 -7.62 -1.16 24.59
CA TYR A 165 -7.66 -2.59 24.28
C TYR A 165 -6.25 -3.22 24.20
N LEU A 166 -5.28 -2.50 23.65
CA LEU A 166 -3.95 -3.04 23.35
C LEU A 166 -2.85 -2.68 24.36
N LYS A 167 -3.07 -1.63 25.17
CA LYS A 167 -2.10 -1.23 26.21
C LYS A 167 -1.77 -2.41 27.12
N GLY A 168 -0.51 -2.49 27.51
CA GLY A 168 0.00 -3.58 28.37
C GLY A 168 0.55 -4.79 27.61
N ILE A 169 0.35 -4.86 26.27
CA ILE A 169 1.05 -5.82 25.43
C ILE A 169 2.37 -5.15 25.00
N PRO A 170 3.53 -5.80 25.17
CA PRO A 170 4.79 -5.29 24.64
C PRO A 170 4.70 -5.07 23.12
N ILE A 171 5.26 -3.98 22.61
CA ILE A 171 5.12 -3.59 21.20
C ILE A 171 5.63 -4.68 20.25
N LYS A 172 6.74 -5.33 20.59
CA LYS A 172 7.29 -6.47 19.82
C LYS A 172 6.32 -7.67 19.71
N ASP A 173 5.37 -7.80 20.63
CA ASP A 173 4.44 -8.93 20.71
C ASP A 173 3.05 -8.59 20.11
N LEU A 174 2.79 -7.32 19.79
CA LEU A 174 1.50 -6.86 19.25
C LEU A 174 1.15 -7.56 17.93
N ILE A 175 2.10 -7.68 17.00
CA ILE A 175 1.88 -8.29 15.68
C ILE A 175 1.42 -9.76 15.78
N SER A 176 1.80 -10.47 16.83
CA SER A 176 1.43 -11.87 17.06
C SER A 176 0.20 -12.04 17.98
N SER A 177 -0.31 -10.94 18.54
CA SER A 177 -1.42 -10.94 19.49
C SER A 177 -2.74 -11.35 18.83
N ASP A 178 -3.50 -12.19 19.49
CA ASP A 178 -4.88 -12.52 19.11
C ASP A 178 -5.79 -11.27 19.03
N LYS A 179 -5.46 -10.22 19.78
CA LYS A 179 -6.18 -8.94 19.70
C LYS A 179 -6.00 -8.20 18.37
N ILE A 180 -5.01 -8.58 17.58
CA ILE A 180 -4.79 -8.08 16.22
C ILE A 180 -5.24 -9.13 15.19
N ARG A 181 -5.01 -10.42 15.45
CA ARG A 181 -5.18 -11.48 14.46
C ARG A 181 -6.55 -12.17 14.47
N ILE A 182 -7.19 -12.21 15.62
CA ILE A 182 -8.42 -13.01 15.82
C ILE A 182 -9.59 -12.15 16.24
N LYS A 183 -9.37 -11.15 17.10
CA LYS A 183 -10.40 -10.33 17.72
C LYS A 183 -10.00 -8.85 17.72
N PRO A 184 -9.75 -8.24 16.54
CA PRO A 184 -9.41 -6.82 16.48
C PRO A 184 -10.62 -5.96 16.89
N VAL A 185 -10.35 -4.89 17.65
CA VAL A 185 -11.28 -3.80 17.90
C VAL A 185 -10.96 -2.68 16.89
N THR A 186 -11.95 -2.26 16.11
CA THR A 186 -11.76 -1.37 14.96
C THR A 186 -12.86 -0.31 14.88
N LEU A 187 -12.75 0.64 13.95
CA LEU A 187 -13.79 1.63 13.62
C LEU A 187 -14.64 1.20 12.41
N GLY A 188 -14.32 0.05 11.80
CA GLY A 188 -14.88 -0.43 10.56
C GLY A 188 -16.34 -0.86 10.63
N PRO A 189 -16.97 -1.11 9.48
CA PRO A 189 -18.37 -1.50 9.39
C PRO A 189 -18.68 -2.89 9.98
N TYR A 190 -17.69 -3.75 10.13
CA TYR A 190 -17.88 -5.12 10.63
C TYR A 190 -16.90 -5.48 11.73
N ASN A 191 -17.29 -6.45 12.54
CA ASN A 191 -16.47 -7.10 13.55
C ASN A 191 -16.02 -8.48 13.04
N LEU A 192 -14.74 -8.80 13.13
CA LEU A 192 -14.24 -10.14 12.88
C LEU A 192 -14.65 -11.04 14.04
N THR A 193 -15.42 -12.08 13.76
CA THR A 193 -16.01 -12.97 14.78
C THR A 193 -15.42 -14.39 14.75
N LYS A 194 -14.88 -14.82 13.60
CA LYS A 194 -14.24 -16.12 13.48
C LYS A 194 -13.14 -16.10 12.42
N VAL A 195 -12.04 -16.78 12.72
CA VAL A 195 -10.92 -17.00 11.81
C VAL A 195 -10.74 -18.52 11.65
N SER A 196 -10.98 -19.04 10.45
CA SER A 196 -10.57 -20.38 10.04
C SER A 196 -9.30 -20.22 9.21
N ARG A 197 -8.15 -20.46 9.84
CA ARG A 197 -6.83 -20.14 9.24
C ARG A 197 -6.66 -20.77 7.86
N GLY A 198 -6.32 -19.94 6.89
CA GLY A 198 -6.11 -20.35 5.49
C GLY A 198 -7.39 -20.63 4.69
N GLU A 199 -8.58 -20.57 5.29
CA GLU A 199 -9.84 -20.94 4.65
C GLU A 199 -10.83 -19.78 4.58
N SER A 200 -11.17 -19.18 5.75
CA SER A 200 -12.23 -18.18 5.80
C SER A 200 -12.19 -17.27 7.01
N LEU A 201 -12.84 -16.13 6.87
CA LEU A 201 -13.10 -15.15 7.91
C LEU A 201 -14.61 -14.89 7.98
N GLU A 202 -15.17 -14.83 9.19
CA GLU A 202 -16.59 -14.49 9.40
C GLU A 202 -16.69 -13.15 10.12
N PHE A 203 -17.61 -12.33 9.65
CA PHE A 203 -17.84 -10.99 10.15
C PHE A 203 -19.29 -10.77 10.50
N THR A 204 -19.55 -9.91 11.50
CA THR A 204 -20.89 -9.41 11.87
C THR A 204 -20.92 -7.90 11.82
N ALA A 205 -22.06 -7.33 11.44
CA ALA A 205 -22.22 -5.87 11.36
C ALA A 205 -21.88 -5.19 12.70
N ASN A 206 -21.06 -4.15 12.64
CA ASN A 206 -20.71 -3.33 13.79
C ASN A 206 -21.86 -2.35 14.10
N PRO A 207 -22.52 -2.45 15.28
CA PRO A 207 -23.62 -1.55 15.64
C PRO A 207 -23.16 -0.13 15.94
N TYR A 208 -21.85 0.08 16.18
CA TYR A 208 -21.26 1.37 16.53
C TYR A 208 -20.59 2.06 15.35
N TYR A 209 -20.72 1.49 14.13
CA TYR A 209 -20.12 2.09 12.95
C TYR A 209 -20.64 3.52 12.74
N TYR A 210 -19.74 4.48 12.58
CA TYR A 210 -20.08 5.92 12.57
C TYR A 210 -20.99 6.35 11.41
N LYS A 211 -21.07 5.58 10.31
CA LYS A 211 -22.02 5.78 9.21
C LYS A 211 -23.35 5.05 9.42
N GLY A 212 -23.57 4.51 10.60
CA GLY A 212 -24.74 3.69 10.92
C GLY A 212 -24.50 2.19 10.69
N LYS A 213 -25.31 1.35 11.32
CA LYS A 213 -25.22 -0.11 11.20
C LYS A 213 -25.29 -0.54 9.72
N PRO A 214 -24.36 -1.37 9.22
CA PRO A 214 -24.46 -1.94 7.88
C PRO A 214 -25.79 -2.65 7.61
N ARG A 215 -26.24 -2.60 6.35
CA ARG A 215 -27.52 -3.22 5.96
C ARG A 215 -27.45 -4.74 5.94
N ILE A 216 -26.27 -5.32 5.65
CA ILE A 216 -26.01 -6.75 5.63
C ILE A 216 -25.49 -7.15 7.00
N ASP A 217 -26.13 -8.14 7.64
CA ASP A 217 -25.79 -8.49 9.03
C ASP A 217 -24.48 -9.28 9.16
N LYS A 218 -24.13 -10.06 8.15
CA LYS A 218 -22.94 -10.94 8.16
C LYS A 218 -22.20 -10.87 6.84
N ALA A 219 -20.88 -11.10 6.89
CA ALA A 219 -20.09 -11.40 5.71
C ALA A 219 -19.20 -12.61 5.99
N ILE A 220 -19.00 -13.43 4.98
CA ILE A 220 -18.07 -14.56 5.00
C ILE A 220 -17.10 -14.36 3.84
N VAL A 221 -15.82 -14.22 4.17
CA VAL A 221 -14.75 -14.13 3.17
C VAL A 221 -14.06 -15.47 3.09
N GLN A 222 -14.05 -16.09 1.93
CA GLN A 222 -13.36 -17.36 1.65
C GLN A 222 -12.11 -17.12 0.82
N VAL A 223 -11.01 -17.75 1.19
CA VAL A 223 -9.79 -17.80 0.36
C VAL A 223 -10.01 -18.85 -0.70
N VAL A 224 -9.89 -18.46 -1.97
CA VAL A 224 -10.14 -19.32 -3.13
C VAL A 224 -8.94 -19.28 -4.06
N ASN A 225 -8.44 -20.45 -4.47
CA ASN A 225 -7.31 -20.47 -5.39
C ASN A 225 -7.72 -20.06 -6.82
N SER A 226 -6.74 -19.62 -7.60
CA SER A 226 -6.91 -19.16 -8.97
C SER A 226 -7.51 -20.24 -9.91
N GLN A 227 -7.28 -21.51 -9.64
CA GLN A 227 -7.77 -22.62 -10.49
C GLN A 227 -9.27 -22.87 -10.35
N SER A 228 -9.85 -22.62 -9.16
CA SER A 228 -11.26 -22.92 -8.86
C SER A 228 -12.20 -21.71 -8.93
N ILE A 229 -11.70 -20.49 -8.91
CA ILE A 229 -12.54 -19.28 -8.82
C ILE A 229 -13.48 -19.12 -10.02
N VAL A 230 -13.04 -19.39 -11.24
CA VAL A 230 -13.89 -19.24 -12.45
C VAL A 230 -15.07 -20.22 -12.42
N ALA A 231 -14.86 -21.46 -11.97
CA ALA A 231 -15.94 -22.42 -11.80
C ALA A 231 -16.94 -21.99 -10.73
N ALA A 232 -16.44 -21.44 -9.62
CA ALA A 232 -17.27 -20.92 -8.54
C ALA A 232 -18.09 -19.69 -8.98
N LEU A 233 -17.55 -18.78 -9.79
CA LEU A 233 -18.27 -17.66 -10.39
C LEU A 233 -19.39 -18.14 -11.32
N LYS A 234 -19.12 -19.10 -12.19
CA LYS A 234 -20.13 -19.73 -13.08
C LYS A 234 -21.28 -20.34 -12.28
N ALA A 235 -20.98 -20.92 -11.14
CA ALA A 235 -21.96 -21.52 -10.24
C ALA A 235 -22.72 -20.49 -9.37
N GLY A 236 -22.37 -19.20 -9.42
CA GLY A 236 -23.00 -18.16 -8.60
C GLY A 236 -22.75 -18.35 -7.09
N LYS A 237 -21.58 -18.88 -6.71
CA LYS A 237 -21.26 -19.21 -5.33
C LYS A 237 -20.98 -17.97 -4.45
N TYR A 238 -20.50 -16.89 -5.06
CA TYR A 238 -20.11 -15.66 -4.38
C TYR A 238 -20.87 -14.45 -4.88
N ASP A 239 -21.20 -13.54 -3.98
CA ASP A 239 -21.83 -12.26 -4.27
C ASP A 239 -20.81 -11.22 -4.71
N PHE A 240 -19.56 -11.35 -4.21
CA PHE A 240 -18.45 -10.45 -4.53
C PHE A 240 -17.13 -11.21 -4.57
N VAL A 241 -16.24 -10.84 -5.50
CA VAL A 241 -14.90 -11.44 -5.61
C VAL A 241 -13.86 -10.35 -5.69
N LEU A 242 -12.83 -10.46 -4.85
CA LEU A 242 -11.67 -9.59 -4.80
C LEU A 242 -10.47 -10.25 -5.50
N ASP A 243 -9.59 -9.43 -6.05
CA ASP A 243 -8.28 -9.82 -6.60
C ASP A 243 -8.34 -10.90 -7.69
N MET A 244 -9.28 -10.75 -8.63
CA MET A 244 -9.31 -11.62 -9.81
C MET A 244 -8.01 -11.48 -10.61
N PRO A 245 -7.26 -12.58 -10.83
CA PRO A 245 -6.02 -12.53 -11.59
C PRO A 245 -6.25 -12.04 -13.03
N ASP A 246 -5.43 -11.10 -13.50
CA ASP A 246 -5.47 -10.60 -14.88
C ASP A 246 -5.38 -11.74 -15.90
N SER A 247 -4.56 -12.75 -15.63
CA SER A 247 -4.38 -13.93 -16.49
C SER A 247 -5.65 -14.73 -16.75
N LEU A 248 -6.65 -14.63 -15.88
CA LEU A 248 -7.94 -15.31 -16.02
C LEU A 248 -9.00 -14.46 -16.70
N TYR A 249 -8.72 -13.21 -17.06
CA TYR A 249 -9.71 -12.25 -17.56
C TYR A 249 -10.57 -12.81 -18.70
N ASN A 250 -9.95 -13.46 -19.70
CA ASN A 250 -10.68 -14.06 -20.82
C ASN A 250 -11.60 -15.22 -20.42
N ASN A 251 -11.43 -15.81 -19.23
CA ASN A 251 -12.22 -16.94 -18.77
C ASN A 251 -13.51 -16.48 -18.07
N TYR A 252 -13.61 -15.20 -17.65
CA TYR A 252 -14.76 -14.71 -16.90
C TYR A 252 -15.41 -13.43 -17.45
N LYS A 253 -14.72 -12.61 -18.26
CA LYS A 253 -15.22 -11.30 -18.74
C LYS A 253 -16.58 -11.36 -19.45
N ASP A 254 -16.91 -12.47 -20.10
CA ASP A 254 -18.14 -12.65 -20.88
C ASP A 254 -19.24 -13.43 -20.14
N LEU A 255 -19.04 -13.76 -18.86
CA LEU A 255 -20.04 -14.43 -18.04
C LEU A 255 -21.26 -13.51 -17.83
N LYS A 256 -22.47 -14.05 -18.07
CA LYS A 256 -23.71 -13.26 -18.02
C LYS A 256 -24.31 -13.09 -16.62
N ASN A 257 -23.83 -13.87 -15.66
CA ASN A 257 -24.29 -13.85 -14.27
C ASN A 257 -23.43 -13.01 -13.34
N ILE A 258 -22.43 -12.30 -13.88
CA ILE A 258 -21.56 -11.38 -13.12
C ILE A 258 -21.44 -10.04 -13.82
N GLU A 259 -21.09 -9.03 -13.07
CA GLU A 259 -20.60 -7.73 -13.54
C GLU A 259 -19.12 -7.61 -13.20
N THR A 260 -18.29 -7.29 -14.20
CA THR A 260 -16.86 -7.06 -14.00
C THR A 260 -16.63 -5.57 -13.79
N LEU A 261 -16.16 -5.20 -12.62
CA LEU A 261 -15.82 -3.83 -12.27
C LEU A 261 -14.29 -3.67 -12.35
N GLY A 262 -13.84 -2.75 -13.20
CA GLY A 262 -12.43 -2.39 -13.32
C GLY A 262 -12.12 -1.14 -12.51
N GLN A 263 -11.05 -1.18 -11.73
CA GLN A 263 -10.51 -0.01 -11.04
C GLN A 263 -9.05 0.16 -11.41
N GLN A 264 -8.61 1.40 -11.59
CA GLN A 264 -7.20 1.68 -11.79
C GLN A 264 -6.44 1.40 -10.49
N ASP A 265 -5.45 0.53 -10.60
CA ASP A 265 -4.59 0.18 -9.49
C ASP A 265 -3.67 1.34 -9.08
N LEU A 266 -3.30 1.38 -7.80
CA LEU A 266 -2.32 2.30 -7.25
C LEU A 266 -0.88 1.79 -7.38
N TYR A 267 -0.70 0.60 -7.96
CA TYR A 267 0.59 -0.04 -8.13
C TYR A 267 1.14 0.14 -9.55
N TYR A 268 2.45 0.12 -9.65
CA TYR A 268 3.15 0.02 -10.93
C TYR A 268 4.31 -0.96 -10.80
N SER A 269 4.59 -1.68 -11.89
CA SER A 269 5.76 -2.54 -12.00
C SER A 269 6.89 -1.78 -12.68
N TYR A 270 8.12 -1.98 -12.24
CA TYR A 270 9.28 -1.26 -12.77
C TYR A 270 10.52 -2.15 -12.84
N LEU A 271 11.45 -1.77 -13.71
CA LEU A 271 12.81 -2.28 -13.74
C LEU A 271 13.72 -1.28 -13.04
N ALA A 272 14.39 -1.73 -11.98
CA ALA A 272 15.40 -0.93 -11.29
C ALA A 272 16.79 -1.24 -11.83
N PHE A 273 17.60 -0.20 -12.00
CA PHE A 273 18.99 -0.33 -12.43
C PHE A 273 19.93 -0.23 -11.22
N LYS A 274 20.84 -1.20 -11.10
CA LYS A 274 21.87 -1.16 -10.06
C LYS A 274 22.96 -0.16 -10.44
N LEU A 275 23.00 0.99 -9.78
CA LEU A 275 23.95 2.07 -10.01
C LEU A 275 25.15 2.06 -9.05
N GLY A 276 25.20 1.12 -8.12
CA GLY A 276 26.26 1.05 -7.11
C GLY A 276 26.04 -0.10 -6.13
N HIS A 277 26.35 0.14 -4.87
CA HIS A 277 26.20 -0.85 -3.80
C HIS A 277 25.69 -0.22 -2.50
N TYR A 278 25.15 -1.05 -1.62
CA TYR A 278 24.78 -0.62 -0.27
C TYR A 278 25.99 -0.71 0.64
N ASP A 279 26.41 0.42 1.22
CA ASP A 279 27.46 0.50 2.23
C ASP A 279 26.85 0.28 3.61
N LYS A 280 27.08 -0.92 4.16
CA LYS A 280 26.55 -1.29 5.49
C LYS A 280 27.11 -0.44 6.63
N ALA A 281 28.32 0.07 6.50
CA ALA A 281 28.93 0.87 7.56
C ALA A 281 28.35 2.27 7.62
N LYS A 282 27.96 2.83 6.48
CA LYS A 282 27.32 4.14 6.38
C LYS A 282 25.79 4.06 6.44
N GLY A 283 25.19 2.87 6.20
CA GLY A 283 23.75 2.71 6.13
C GLY A 283 23.11 3.34 4.88
N GLU A 284 23.88 3.52 3.79
CA GLU A 284 23.42 4.23 2.59
C GLU A 284 23.79 3.53 1.28
N ASN A 285 23.08 3.86 0.20
CA ASN A 285 23.44 3.46 -1.15
C ASN A 285 24.52 4.39 -1.72
N VAL A 286 25.66 3.83 -2.09
CA VAL A 286 26.77 4.55 -2.72
C VAL A 286 26.75 4.29 -4.22
N THR A 287 26.63 5.36 -5.01
CA THR A 287 26.68 5.28 -6.47
C THR A 287 28.11 5.05 -6.94
N ASP A 288 28.30 4.10 -7.86
CA ASP A 288 29.55 3.84 -8.55
C ASP A 288 29.46 4.36 -10.00
N PRO A 289 30.20 5.42 -10.36
CA PRO A 289 30.20 5.98 -11.73
C PRO A 289 30.72 4.98 -12.77
N ASN A 290 31.47 3.95 -12.36
CA ASN A 290 31.99 2.89 -13.23
C ASN A 290 31.03 1.68 -13.34
N ALA A 291 29.92 1.66 -12.59
CA ALA A 291 28.93 0.61 -12.75
C ALA A 291 28.36 0.62 -14.17
N LYS A 292 28.16 -0.57 -14.76
CA LYS A 292 27.63 -0.72 -16.13
C LYS A 292 26.37 0.14 -16.36
N MET A 293 25.44 0.11 -15.42
CA MET A 293 24.17 0.84 -15.50
C MET A 293 24.29 2.33 -15.14
N SER A 294 25.47 2.84 -14.80
CA SER A 294 25.69 4.28 -14.62
C SER A 294 25.66 5.06 -15.93
N ASP A 295 25.89 4.39 -17.08
CA ASP A 295 25.73 5.00 -18.40
C ASP A 295 24.23 5.23 -18.71
N LEU A 296 23.83 6.50 -18.80
CA LEU A 296 22.44 6.89 -19.08
C LEU A 296 21.94 6.33 -20.42
N ARG A 297 22.80 6.33 -21.45
CA ARG A 297 22.45 5.86 -22.80
C ARG A 297 22.07 4.38 -22.78
N LEU A 298 22.79 3.56 -21.97
CA LEU A 298 22.46 2.16 -21.80
C LEU A 298 21.06 1.98 -21.17
N ARG A 299 20.76 2.73 -20.11
CA ARG A 299 19.44 2.65 -19.47
C ARG A 299 18.31 3.07 -20.44
N GLN A 300 18.52 4.16 -21.19
CA GLN A 300 17.57 4.62 -22.20
C GLN A 300 17.41 3.60 -23.35
N ALA A 301 18.49 2.99 -23.80
CA ALA A 301 18.43 1.95 -24.81
C ALA A 301 17.58 0.76 -24.37
N LEU A 302 17.74 0.30 -23.14
CA LEU A 302 16.93 -0.80 -22.58
C LEU A 302 15.45 -0.47 -22.54
N VAL A 303 15.09 0.76 -22.14
CA VAL A 303 13.67 1.18 -22.11
C VAL A 303 13.08 1.24 -23.52
N HIS A 304 13.82 1.80 -24.51
CA HIS A 304 13.35 1.82 -25.90
C HIS A 304 13.29 0.44 -26.56
N ALA A 305 14.02 -0.55 -26.05
CA ALA A 305 13.99 -1.92 -26.56
C ALA A 305 12.81 -2.76 -26.06
N ILE A 306 12.10 -2.32 -25.02
CA ILE A 306 10.99 -3.07 -24.42
C ILE A 306 9.67 -2.57 -24.99
N ASN A 307 8.91 -3.48 -25.66
CA ASN A 307 7.57 -3.20 -26.13
C ASN A 307 6.55 -3.45 -25.02
N VAL A 308 6.38 -2.45 -24.15
CA VAL A 308 5.47 -2.54 -23.00
C VAL A 308 4.02 -2.71 -23.44
N GLU A 309 3.62 -2.11 -24.56
CA GLU A 309 2.25 -2.23 -25.09
C GLU A 309 1.94 -3.66 -25.54
N GLU A 310 2.87 -4.29 -26.28
CA GLU A 310 2.74 -5.69 -26.70
C GLU A 310 2.69 -6.63 -25.48
N ILE A 311 3.50 -6.40 -24.46
CA ILE A 311 3.47 -7.12 -23.18
C ILE A 311 2.10 -6.96 -22.52
N ALA A 312 1.56 -5.73 -22.46
CA ALA A 312 0.26 -5.46 -21.88
C ALA A 312 -0.87 -6.20 -22.63
N GLN A 313 -0.81 -6.24 -23.96
CA GLN A 313 -1.79 -6.98 -24.76
C GLN A 313 -1.65 -8.49 -24.63
N ALA A 314 -0.43 -9.02 -24.76
CA ALA A 314 -0.18 -10.46 -24.80
C ALA A 314 -0.43 -11.15 -23.46
N PHE A 315 -0.04 -10.52 -22.36
CA PHE A 315 -0.06 -11.14 -21.03
C PHE A 315 -1.16 -10.59 -20.11
N TYR A 316 -1.65 -9.39 -20.38
CA TYR A 316 -2.61 -8.69 -19.50
C TYR A 316 -3.86 -8.23 -20.24
N PHE A 317 -4.08 -8.70 -21.50
CA PHE A 317 -5.29 -8.45 -22.30
C PHE A 317 -5.66 -6.97 -22.44
N GLY A 318 -4.66 -6.08 -22.43
CA GLY A 318 -4.86 -4.64 -22.46
C GLY A 318 -5.30 -3.99 -21.13
N LEU A 319 -5.35 -4.75 -20.04
CA LEU A 319 -5.70 -4.24 -18.71
C LEU A 319 -4.59 -3.38 -18.09
N ARG A 320 -3.39 -3.41 -18.64
CA ARG A 320 -2.24 -2.61 -18.19
C ARG A 320 -1.81 -1.62 -19.26
N GLN A 321 -1.18 -0.54 -18.83
CA GLN A 321 -0.64 0.49 -19.70
C GLN A 321 0.77 0.88 -19.28
N GLN A 322 1.54 1.51 -20.19
CA GLN A 322 2.86 2.03 -19.86
C GLN A 322 2.76 3.11 -18.80
N ALA A 323 3.53 2.96 -17.71
CA ALA A 323 3.70 4.02 -16.73
C ALA A 323 4.71 5.05 -17.25
N THR A 324 4.34 6.34 -17.21
CA THR A 324 5.22 7.47 -17.57
C THR A 324 5.76 8.20 -16.35
N SER A 325 5.23 7.91 -15.17
CA SER A 325 5.57 8.52 -13.89
C SER A 325 5.45 7.49 -12.76
N SER A 326 6.15 7.73 -11.66
CA SER A 326 5.94 7.02 -10.39
C SER A 326 4.63 7.43 -9.69
N ILE A 327 3.95 8.48 -10.19
CA ILE A 327 2.63 8.87 -9.72
C ILE A 327 1.61 8.21 -10.64
N PRO A 328 0.75 7.30 -10.15
CA PRO A 328 -0.30 6.70 -10.97
C PRO A 328 -1.31 7.73 -11.53
N PRO A 329 -1.88 7.51 -12.73
CA PRO A 329 -2.83 8.46 -13.35
C PRO A 329 -4.11 8.69 -12.56
N VAL A 330 -4.45 7.81 -11.62
CA VAL A 330 -5.60 7.98 -10.72
C VAL A 330 -5.46 9.23 -9.84
N PHE A 331 -4.24 9.64 -9.52
CA PHE A 331 -3.96 10.91 -8.82
C PHE A 331 -4.00 12.08 -9.80
N LYS A 332 -5.16 12.36 -10.38
CA LYS A 332 -5.39 13.33 -11.49
C LYS A 332 -4.75 14.70 -11.26
N LYS A 333 -4.77 15.18 -10.00
CA LYS A 333 -4.21 16.47 -9.58
C LYS A 333 -2.69 16.51 -9.62
N TYR A 334 -2.04 15.38 -9.35
CA TYR A 334 -0.60 15.26 -9.17
C TYR A 334 0.09 14.57 -10.33
N PHE A 335 -0.67 13.89 -11.19
CA PHE A 335 -0.14 13.18 -12.35
C PHE A 335 0.43 14.16 -13.39
N PRO A 336 1.71 14.03 -13.79
CA PRO A 336 2.35 14.92 -14.75
C PRO A 336 1.87 14.60 -16.18
N LYS A 337 0.84 15.28 -16.64
CA LYS A 337 0.19 15.04 -17.95
C LYS A 337 1.11 15.25 -19.15
N ASP A 338 2.10 16.14 -19.01
CA ASP A 338 3.02 16.51 -20.08
C ASP A 338 4.28 15.63 -20.12
N LEU A 339 4.43 14.70 -19.15
CA LEU A 339 5.57 13.81 -19.12
C LEU A 339 5.40 12.70 -20.16
N GLN A 340 6.18 12.78 -21.23
CA GLN A 340 6.24 11.72 -22.23
C GLN A 340 7.12 10.58 -21.72
N GLY A 341 6.61 9.37 -21.78
CA GLY A 341 7.41 8.18 -21.52
C GLY A 341 8.42 7.91 -22.64
N TYR A 342 9.19 6.84 -22.48
CA TYR A 342 10.09 6.36 -23.53
C TYR A 342 9.31 5.40 -24.44
N PRO A 343 9.01 5.77 -25.71
CA PRO A 343 8.29 4.89 -26.60
C PRO A 343 9.16 3.70 -27.02
N TYR A 344 8.54 2.56 -27.33
CA TYR A 344 9.21 1.46 -27.98
C TYR A 344 9.83 1.92 -29.30
N ASN A 345 11.14 1.82 -29.41
CA ASN A 345 11.91 2.25 -30.59
C ASN A 345 13.23 1.48 -30.68
N PRO A 346 13.22 0.28 -31.28
CA PRO A 346 14.42 -0.56 -31.39
C PRO A 346 15.59 0.11 -32.11
N GLU A 347 15.31 0.95 -33.12
CA GLU A 347 16.37 1.65 -33.85
C GLU A 347 17.06 2.71 -32.97
N LYS A 348 16.27 3.44 -32.17
CA LYS A 348 16.82 4.36 -31.15
C LYS A 348 17.62 3.61 -30.09
N ALA A 349 17.15 2.44 -29.67
CA ALA A 349 17.87 1.58 -28.73
C ALA A 349 19.23 1.16 -29.30
N LYS A 350 19.30 0.69 -30.56
CA LYS A 350 20.53 0.33 -31.25
C LYS A 350 21.50 1.51 -31.34
N GLN A 351 20.99 2.68 -31.75
CA GLN A 351 21.79 3.91 -31.82
C GLN A 351 22.44 4.25 -30.47
N LEU A 352 21.65 4.24 -29.39
CA LEU A 352 22.13 4.53 -28.03
C LEU A 352 23.19 3.52 -27.56
N LEU A 353 23.02 2.23 -27.89
CA LEU A 353 24.00 1.21 -27.60
C LEU A 353 25.31 1.45 -28.37
N ASP A 354 25.24 1.81 -29.65
CA ASP A 354 26.41 2.14 -30.47
C ASP A 354 27.17 3.35 -29.91
N GLU A 355 26.44 4.41 -29.54
CA GLU A 355 26.97 5.61 -28.89
C GLU A 355 27.60 5.32 -27.53
N ALA A 356 27.05 4.35 -26.80
CA ALA A 356 27.58 3.88 -25.52
C ALA A 356 28.77 2.92 -25.65
N GLY A 357 29.12 2.50 -26.88
CA GLY A 357 30.25 1.63 -27.17
C GLY A 357 29.96 0.13 -27.13
N TYR A 358 28.66 -0.24 -27.14
CA TYR A 358 28.23 -1.63 -27.24
C TYR A 358 27.85 -1.96 -28.68
N LYS A 359 28.75 -2.63 -29.42
CA LYS A 359 28.60 -2.91 -30.85
C LYS A 359 28.83 -4.39 -31.14
N ASP A 360 28.07 -4.92 -32.08
CA ASP A 360 28.38 -6.22 -32.67
C ASP A 360 29.60 -6.05 -33.64
N VAL A 361 30.79 -6.40 -33.19
CA VAL A 361 32.02 -6.21 -33.95
C VAL A 361 32.44 -7.46 -34.72
N ASN A 362 31.88 -8.62 -34.41
CA ASN A 362 32.21 -9.89 -35.05
C ASN A 362 31.08 -10.38 -35.99
N GLY A 363 29.89 -9.75 -36.00
CA GLY A 363 28.77 -10.04 -36.87
C GLY A 363 27.93 -11.26 -36.46
N ASP A 364 28.03 -11.70 -35.21
CA ASP A 364 27.28 -12.85 -34.71
C ASP A 364 25.88 -12.51 -34.18
N GLY A 365 25.49 -11.22 -34.19
CA GLY A 365 24.24 -10.71 -33.71
C GLY A 365 24.21 -10.40 -32.22
N ILE A 366 25.31 -10.64 -31.49
CA ILE A 366 25.49 -10.31 -30.09
C ILE A 366 26.44 -9.11 -30.00
N ARG A 367 26.05 -8.11 -29.21
CA ARG A 367 26.92 -6.95 -29.02
C ARG A 367 28.02 -7.23 -28.01
N GLU A 368 29.20 -6.72 -28.24
CA GLU A 368 30.30 -6.73 -27.29
C GLU A 368 30.26 -5.50 -26.37
N ASP A 369 30.80 -5.66 -25.17
CA ASP A 369 31.14 -4.56 -24.27
C ASP A 369 32.38 -3.79 -24.74
N LYS A 370 32.73 -2.73 -24.01
CA LYS A 370 33.90 -1.88 -24.29
C LYS A 370 35.25 -2.64 -24.24
N ASN A 371 35.25 -3.86 -23.72
CA ASN A 371 36.43 -4.73 -23.63
C ASN A 371 36.42 -5.86 -24.65
N GLY A 372 35.50 -5.85 -25.60
CA GLY A 372 35.32 -6.86 -26.64
C GLY A 372 34.75 -8.20 -26.13
N LYS A 373 34.05 -8.20 -25.00
CA LYS A 373 33.37 -9.39 -24.49
C LYS A 373 31.87 -9.29 -24.80
N PRO A 374 31.20 -10.43 -25.03
CA PRO A 374 29.76 -10.44 -25.23
C PRO A 374 29.02 -9.63 -24.12
N PHE A 375 28.12 -8.74 -24.55
CA PHE A 375 27.41 -7.87 -23.63
C PHE A 375 26.37 -8.64 -22.84
N GLU A 376 26.58 -8.79 -21.54
CA GLU A 376 25.70 -9.53 -20.64
C GLU A 376 24.97 -8.57 -19.68
N ILE A 377 23.67 -8.77 -19.52
CA ILE A 377 22.84 -8.11 -18.51
C ILE A 377 22.30 -9.16 -17.56
N LYS A 378 22.61 -9.01 -16.26
CA LYS A 378 22.07 -9.87 -15.22
C LYS A 378 20.79 -9.24 -14.66
N MET A 379 19.68 -9.97 -14.75
CA MET A 379 18.39 -9.57 -14.20
C MET A 379 18.05 -10.45 -13.00
N ALA A 380 17.59 -9.81 -11.92
CA ALA A 380 17.03 -10.49 -10.77
C ALA A 380 15.53 -10.16 -10.67
N PHE A 381 14.73 -11.14 -10.29
CA PHE A 381 13.31 -10.98 -10.00
C PHE A 381 12.96 -11.79 -8.74
N MET A 382 11.90 -11.39 -8.06
CA MET A 382 11.36 -12.20 -6.96
C MET A 382 10.58 -13.37 -7.57
N ALA A 383 10.84 -14.58 -7.08
CA ALA A 383 9.97 -15.70 -7.36
C ALA A 383 8.62 -15.42 -6.69
N GLY A 384 7.55 -15.48 -7.48
CA GLY A 384 6.17 -15.33 -7.02
C GLY A 384 5.63 -16.58 -6.37
#